data_6f2c7dba17351af6f48b890e63d3772a
#
_entry.id   6f2c7dba17351af6f48b890e63d3772a
#
_cell.length_a   1.000
_cell.length_b   1.000
_cell.length_c   1.000
_cell.angle_alpha   90.00
_cell.angle_beta   90.00
_cell.angle_gamma   90.00
#
_symmetry.space_group_name_H-M   'P 1'
#
loop_
_entity.id
_entity.type
_entity.pdbx_description
1 polymer ?
#
loop_
_entity_poly.entity_id
_entity_poly.type
_entity_poly.pdbx_seq_one_letter_code
_entity_poly.pdbx_strand_id
1 'polypeptide(L)'
;AAFFFLVMLTAGIGNNILVTFGQMKTRDRIIHVSLELFNREGEPNVTTVDIANELEISPGNLYYHFKGKEELVRELFERFYEQFNVILRAPVQNSLRMEDNWFYLVVVFEHMHAYRFLYRNISLILQRYEQIQRPFRRLIHMKQDAARAICVQLRTVGVTQIDDAGIDMLARSIALTITYWFNFDHLLGDRPSQDEDLIHDGVLQVLSLIAPHLGAMQREFMDTAFAIHSRLGRATVPATRPRGGRK
;
A
#
# COMPACT_ATOMS: atom_id res chain seq x y z
N ALA A 1 14.76 -4.31 -12.63
CA ALA A 1 15.51 -3.60 -11.57
C ALA A 1 15.60 -2.09 -11.85
N ALA A 2 16.04 -1.64 -13.04
CA ALA A 2 16.19 -0.20 -13.34
C ALA A 2 14.85 0.55 -13.39
N PHE A 3 13.79 -0.05 -13.95
CA PHE A 3 12.46 0.52 -14.00
C PHE A 3 11.85 0.68 -12.59
N PHE A 4 12.02 -0.33 -11.74
CA PHE A 4 11.57 -0.33 -10.36
C PHE A 4 12.25 0.76 -9.53
N PHE A 5 13.57 0.88 -9.68
CA PHE A 5 14.36 1.94 -9.04
C PHE A 5 13.91 3.35 -9.49
N LEU A 6 13.53 3.50 -10.75
CA LEU A 6 13.00 4.76 -11.30
C LEU A 6 11.60 5.07 -10.71
N VAL A 7 10.71 4.08 -10.58
CA VAL A 7 9.39 4.25 -9.96
C VAL A 7 9.53 4.61 -8.47
N MET A 8 10.43 3.96 -7.74
CA MET A 8 10.72 4.27 -6.34
C MET A 8 11.27 5.71 -6.19
N LEU A 9 12.20 6.12 -7.06
CA LEU A 9 12.76 7.47 -7.05
C LEU A 9 11.72 8.54 -7.42
N THR A 10 10.90 8.30 -8.45
CA THR A 10 9.87 9.26 -8.89
C THR A 10 8.69 9.33 -7.95
N ALA A 11 8.35 8.23 -7.27
CA ALA A 11 7.31 8.20 -6.24
C ALA A 11 7.79 8.76 -4.88
N GLY A 12 9.08 9.08 -4.73
CA GLY A 12 9.63 9.62 -3.48
C GLY A 12 9.67 8.60 -2.33
N ILE A 13 9.41 7.33 -2.60
CA ILE A 13 9.32 6.26 -1.58
C ILE A 13 10.69 5.96 -0.95
N GLY A 14 11.79 6.25 -1.67
CA GLY A 14 13.16 6.07 -1.17
C GLY A 14 13.78 7.27 -0.46
N ASN A 15 13.20 8.47 -0.55
CA ASN A 15 13.83 9.70 -0.05
C ASN A 15 13.43 10.11 1.38
N ASN A 16 12.50 9.38 2.03
CA ASN A 16 12.03 9.74 3.37
C ASN A 16 12.91 9.21 4.52
N ILE A 17 14.00 8.50 4.25
CA ILE A 17 14.74 7.77 5.30
C ILE A 17 15.81 8.63 6.02
N LEU A 18 16.16 9.82 5.56
CA LEU A 18 17.28 10.58 6.15
C LEU A 18 17.06 12.09 6.39
N VAL A 19 15.84 12.59 6.36
CA VAL A 19 15.61 13.97 6.85
C VAL A 19 15.47 13.90 8.37
N THR A 20 16.52 14.31 9.07
CA THR A 20 16.50 14.42 10.53
C THR A 20 15.34 15.32 10.95
N PHE A 21 14.47 14.84 11.86
CA PHE A 21 13.28 15.55 12.37
C PHE A 21 13.52 17.03 12.71
N GLY A 22 14.76 17.36 13.15
CA GLY A 22 15.17 18.73 13.48
C GLY A 22 15.33 19.70 12.31
N GLN A 23 15.35 19.21 11.05
CA GLN A 23 15.46 20.06 9.86
C GLN A 23 14.13 20.22 9.10
N MET A 24 13.08 19.47 9.48
CA MET A 24 11.76 19.57 8.84
C MET A 24 11.04 20.84 9.30
N LYS A 25 10.33 21.49 8.36
CA LYS A 25 9.44 22.60 8.68
C LYS A 25 8.31 22.11 9.60
N THR A 26 7.83 22.95 10.51
CA THR A 26 6.75 22.60 11.46
C THR A 26 5.52 22.01 10.75
N ARG A 27 5.13 22.54 9.59
CA ARG A 27 4.00 22.03 8.80
C ARG A 27 4.20 20.55 8.38
N ASP A 28 5.41 20.19 7.96
CA ASP A 28 5.71 18.81 7.54
C ASP A 28 5.82 17.86 8.73
N ARG A 29 6.31 18.35 9.90
CA ARG A 29 6.31 17.58 11.15
C ARG A 29 4.88 17.28 11.59
N ILE A 30 3.95 18.25 11.49
CA ILE A 30 2.52 18.05 11.81
C ILE A 30 1.93 16.96 10.91
N ILE A 31 2.17 17.00 9.61
CA ILE A 31 1.69 15.98 8.66
C ILE A 31 2.24 14.60 9.00
N HIS A 32 3.54 14.50 9.28
CA HIS A 32 4.19 13.23 9.59
C HIS A 32 3.60 12.60 10.86
N VAL A 33 3.53 13.35 11.95
CA VAL A 33 2.97 12.86 13.22
C VAL A 33 1.47 12.56 13.10
N SER A 34 0.73 13.35 12.33
CA SER A 34 -0.68 13.05 12.05
C SER A 34 -0.85 11.71 11.34
N LEU A 35 -0.01 11.41 10.35
CA LEU A 35 -0.02 10.13 9.64
C LEU A 35 0.29 8.96 10.58
N GLU A 36 1.31 9.10 11.43
CA GLU A 36 1.68 8.08 12.41
C GLU A 36 0.54 7.79 13.39
N LEU A 37 -0.05 8.85 13.98
CA LEU A 37 -1.16 8.72 14.92
C LEU A 37 -2.39 8.10 14.26
N PHE A 38 -2.79 8.57 13.07
CA PHE A 38 -3.92 8.01 12.33
C PHE A 38 -3.70 6.54 11.96
N ASN A 39 -2.50 6.15 11.59
CA ASN A 39 -2.14 4.77 11.31
C ASN A 39 -2.12 3.88 12.55
N ARG A 40 -1.69 4.41 13.71
CA ARG A 40 -1.58 3.67 14.98
C ARG A 40 -2.94 3.51 15.66
N GLU A 41 -3.66 4.61 15.83
CA GLU A 41 -4.84 4.69 16.69
C GLU A 41 -6.16 4.69 15.89
N GLY A 42 -6.08 4.90 14.58
CA GLY A 42 -7.24 5.16 13.72
C GLY A 42 -7.63 6.64 13.71
N GLU A 43 -7.95 7.15 12.53
CA GLU A 43 -8.33 8.56 12.34
C GLU A 43 -9.44 9.01 13.29
N PRO A 44 -10.54 8.26 13.55
CA PRO A 44 -11.63 8.73 14.41
C PRO A 44 -11.21 9.05 15.85
N ASN A 45 -10.20 8.36 16.34
CA ASN A 45 -9.77 8.40 17.74
C ASN A 45 -8.74 9.50 18.03
N VAL A 46 -8.18 10.15 17.01
CA VAL A 46 -7.14 11.17 17.12
C VAL A 46 -7.73 12.54 16.93
N THR A 47 -7.45 13.45 17.85
CA THR A 47 -7.82 14.88 17.76
C THR A 47 -6.62 15.74 17.35
N THR A 48 -6.88 17.00 16.95
CA THR A 48 -5.80 17.96 16.68
C THR A 48 -5.03 18.33 17.95
N VAL A 49 -5.63 18.17 19.12
CA VAL A 49 -4.97 18.38 20.42
C VAL A 49 -3.97 17.25 20.70
N ASP A 50 -4.34 16.00 20.39
CA ASP A 50 -3.43 14.86 20.53
C ASP A 50 -2.19 15.03 19.65
N ILE A 51 -2.39 15.47 18.40
CA ILE A 51 -1.30 15.76 17.47
C ILE A 51 -0.40 16.89 17.99
N ALA A 52 -0.98 17.96 18.53
CA ALA A 52 -0.22 19.07 19.09
C ALA A 52 0.59 18.64 20.32
N ASN A 53 0.02 17.80 21.19
CA ASN A 53 0.68 17.26 22.37
C ASN A 53 1.86 16.34 22.00
N GLU A 54 1.67 15.44 21.01
CA GLU A 54 2.73 14.54 20.52
C GLU A 54 3.92 15.33 19.94
N LEU A 55 3.65 16.50 19.34
CA LEU A 55 4.68 17.40 18.79
C LEU A 55 5.26 18.38 19.79
N GLU A 56 4.76 18.41 21.04
CA GLU A 56 5.10 19.40 22.07
C GLU A 56 4.93 20.86 21.59
N ILE A 57 3.86 21.12 20.82
CA ILE A 57 3.48 22.46 20.35
C ILE A 57 2.12 22.87 20.91
N SER A 58 1.85 24.18 20.95
CA SER A 58 0.52 24.63 21.36
C SER A 58 -0.55 24.29 20.31
N PRO A 59 -1.81 23.99 20.71
CA PRO A 59 -2.92 23.82 19.76
C PRO A 59 -3.11 25.04 18.83
N GLY A 60 -2.81 26.25 19.29
CA GLY A 60 -2.83 27.47 18.48
C GLY A 60 -1.78 27.46 17.36
N ASN A 61 -0.59 26.90 17.61
CA ASN A 61 0.46 26.73 16.60
C ASN A 61 0.03 25.72 15.53
N LEU A 62 -0.57 24.58 15.93
CA LEU A 62 -1.13 23.63 14.98
C LEU A 62 -2.22 24.28 14.13
N TYR A 63 -3.15 25.00 14.77
CA TYR A 63 -4.25 25.70 14.09
C TYR A 63 -3.78 26.78 13.11
N TYR A 64 -2.63 27.39 13.35
CA TYR A 64 -2.00 28.32 12.41
C TYR A 64 -1.67 27.63 11.09
N HIS A 65 -1.17 26.39 11.13
CA HIS A 65 -0.78 25.60 9.95
C HIS A 65 -1.96 24.86 9.30
N PHE A 66 -2.89 24.34 10.11
CA PHE A 66 -4.04 23.54 9.66
C PHE A 66 -5.28 23.92 10.46
N LYS A 67 -6.34 24.32 9.78
CA LYS A 67 -7.58 24.83 10.41
C LYS A 67 -8.43 23.75 11.06
N GLY A 68 -8.03 22.50 10.96
CA GLY A 68 -8.70 21.38 11.59
C GLY A 68 -8.25 20.04 10.98
N LYS A 69 -8.83 18.98 11.51
CA LYS A 69 -8.51 17.59 11.11
C LYS A 69 -8.87 17.30 9.64
N GLU A 70 -9.92 17.95 9.12
CA GLU A 70 -10.31 17.80 7.71
C GLU A 70 -9.21 18.25 6.76
N GLU A 71 -8.51 19.34 7.09
CA GLU A 71 -7.42 19.85 6.27
C GLU A 71 -6.19 18.92 6.33
N LEU A 72 -5.92 18.35 7.50
CA LEU A 72 -4.86 17.34 7.68
C LEU A 72 -5.14 16.08 6.86
N VAL A 73 -6.35 15.53 6.93
CA VAL A 73 -6.74 14.34 6.17
C VAL A 73 -6.71 14.62 4.67
N ARG A 74 -7.15 15.80 4.24
CA ARG A 74 -7.08 16.21 2.83
C ARG A 74 -5.62 16.27 2.34
N GLU A 75 -4.74 16.93 3.07
CA GLU A 75 -3.32 17.03 2.72
C GLU A 75 -2.65 15.66 2.65
N LEU A 76 -2.92 14.78 3.63
CA LEU A 76 -2.41 13.41 3.64
C LEU A 76 -2.91 12.61 2.44
N PHE A 77 -4.20 12.78 2.11
CA PHE A 77 -4.78 12.12 0.95
C PHE A 77 -4.20 12.65 -0.38
N GLU A 78 -3.97 13.96 -0.51
CA GLU A 78 -3.36 14.56 -1.69
C GLU A 78 -1.95 14.00 -1.93
N ARG A 79 -1.10 13.94 -0.89
CA ARG A 79 0.24 13.33 -0.95
C ARG A 79 0.19 11.84 -1.35
N PHE A 80 -0.72 11.09 -0.72
CA PHE A 80 -0.97 9.70 -1.08
C PHE A 80 -1.38 9.57 -2.55
N TYR A 81 -2.34 10.38 -2.99
CA TYR A 81 -2.90 10.32 -4.33
C TYR A 81 -1.87 10.61 -5.42
N GLU A 82 -1.07 11.65 -5.24
CA GLU A 82 -0.03 12.06 -6.21
C GLU A 82 0.98 10.93 -6.44
N GLN A 83 1.51 10.36 -5.37
CA GLN A 83 2.47 9.26 -5.48
C GLN A 83 1.83 7.99 -6.03
N PHE A 84 0.63 7.64 -5.55
CA PHE A 84 -0.06 6.44 -6.00
C PHE A 84 -0.49 6.51 -7.46
N ASN A 85 -0.85 7.68 -7.95
CA ASN A 85 -1.15 7.92 -9.35
C ASN A 85 0.05 7.58 -10.26
N VAL A 86 1.27 7.91 -9.86
CA VAL A 86 2.50 7.54 -10.59
C VAL A 86 2.69 6.02 -10.60
N ILE A 87 2.56 5.37 -9.44
CA ILE A 87 2.70 3.92 -9.29
C ILE A 87 1.69 3.18 -10.17
N LEU A 88 0.41 3.54 -10.09
CA LEU A 88 -0.67 2.85 -10.82
C LEU A 88 -0.63 3.04 -12.34
N ARG A 89 -0.01 4.11 -12.83
CA ARG A 89 0.16 4.33 -14.28
C ARG A 89 1.31 3.53 -14.88
N ALA A 90 2.22 3.04 -14.07
CA ALA A 90 3.42 2.38 -14.56
C ALA A 90 3.14 1.18 -15.51
N PRO A 91 2.23 0.21 -15.21
CA PRO A 91 1.92 -0.89 -16.12
C PRO A 91 1.18 -0.48 -17.39
N VAL A 92 0.44 0.64 -17.34
CA VAL A 92 -0.31 1.16 -18.49
C VAL A 92 0.62 1.84 -19.50
N GLN A 93 1.67 2.49 -19.00
CA GLN A 93 2.63 3.23 -19.82
C GLN A 93 3.79 2.37 -20.33
N ASN A 94 4.14 1.31 -19.59
CA ASN A 94 5.29 0.47 -19.87
C ASN A 94 4.94 -1.01 -19.67
N SER A 95 5.43 -1.86 -20.57
CA SER A 95 5.33 -3.30 -20.39
C SER A 95 6.26 -3.76 -19.24
N LEU A 96 5.68 -4.38 -18.23
CA LEU A 96 6.43 -5.00 -17.13
C LEU A 96 6.87 -6.41 -17.53
N ARG A 97 8.10 -6.79 -17.20
CA ARG A 97 8.52 -8.18 -17.31
C ARG A 97 7.85 -9.01 -16.22
N MET A 98 7.77 -10.33 -16.40
CA MET A 98 7.09 -11.22 -15.45
C MET A 98 7.67 -11.09 -14.03
N GLU A 99 9.00 -10.98 -13.92
CA GLU A 99 9.70 -10.83 -12.63
C GLU A 99 9.42 -9.47 -11.96
N ASP A 100 9.11 -8.45 -12.75
CA ASP A 100 8.85 -7.10 -12.24
C ASP A 100 7.43 -6.99 -11.61
N ASN A 101 6.51 -7.92 -11.94
CA ASN A 101 5.14 -7.88 -11.41
C ASN A 101 5.07 -8.10 -9.88
N TRP A 102 5.91 -8.98 -9.33
CA TRP A 102 6.01 -9.15 -7.88
C TRP A 102 6.39 -7.82 -7.20
N PHE A 103 7.48 -7.22 -7.65
CA PHE A 103 7.97 -5.97 -7.07
C PHE A 103 6.99 -4.81 -7.26
N TYR A 104 6.29 -4.78 -8.40
CA TYR A 104 5.23 -3.79 -8.62
C TYR A 104 4.12 -3.91 -7.58
N LEU A 105 3.65 -5.12 -7.31
CA LEU A 105 2.62 -5.36 -6.28
C LEU A 105 3.13 -5.00 -4.89
N VAL A 106 4.38 -5.33 -4.56
CA VAL A 106 5.00 -4.92 -3.28
C VAL A 106 4.93 -3.40 -3.13
N VAL A 107 5.35 -2.64 -4.14
CA VAL A 107 5.28 -1.15 -4.09
C VAL A 107 3.85 -0.64 -3.92
N VAL A 108 2.88 -1.27 -4.61
CA VAL A 108 1.46 -0.93 -4.46
C VAL A 108 1.01 -1.12 -3.00
N PHE A 109 1.31 -2.28 -2.41
CA PHE A 109 0.92 -2.59 -1.03
C PHE A 109 1.68 -1.77 0.01
N GLU A 110 2.99 -1.56 -0.16
CA GLU A 110 3.80 -0.69 0.73
C GLU A 110 3.26 0.74 0.76
N HIS A 111 2.95 1.29 -0.42
CA HIS A 111 2.40 2.64 -0.49
C HIS A 111 1.03 2.74 0.18
N MET A 112 0.16 1.75 -0.01
CA MET A 112 -1.15 1.68 0.67
C MET A 112 -0.97 1.48 2.18
N HIS A 113 0.01 0.67 2.61
CA HIS A 113 0.31 0.43 4.02
C HIS A 113 0.82 1.69 4.73
N ALA A 114 1.64 2.50 4.05
CA ALA A 114 2.11 3.78 4.59
C ALA A 114 0.94 4.74 4.93
N TYR A 115 -0.20 4.59 4.26
CA TYR A 115 -1.42 5.38 4.51
C TYR A 115 -2.61 4.47 4.89
N ARG A 116 -2.36 3.39 5.67
CA ARG A 116 -3.34 2.34 5.97
C ARG A 116 -4.59 2.83 6.71
N PHE A 117 -4.55 3.98 7.38
CA PHE A 117 -5.73 4.58 8.00
C PHE A 117 -6.85 4.87 6.98
N LEU A 118 -6.51 5.18 5.72
CA LEU A 118 -7.48 5.38 4.63
C LEU A 118 -8.22 4.08 4.27
N TYR A 119 -7.59 2.93 4.45
CA TYR A 119 -8.07 1.63 4.00
C TYR A 119 -8.73 0.80 5.10
N ARG A 120 -8.32 0.95 6.36
CA ARG A 120 -8.88 0.20 7.50
C ARG A 120 -10.36 0.47 7.71
N ASN A 121 -10.83 1.67 7.36
CA ASN A 121 -12.23 2.06 7.52
C ASN A 121 -12.69 2.96 6.36
N ILE A 122 -12.58 2.44 5.13
CA ILE A 122 -12.85 3.18 3.89
C ILE A 122 -14.20 3.89 3.91
N SER A 123 -15.26 3.17 4.29
CA SER A 123 -16.62 3.70 4.25
C SER A 123 -16.79 4.91 5.17
N LEU A 124 -16.25 4.85 6.38
CA LEU A 124 -16.30 5.94 7.33
C LEU A 124 -15.48 7.15 6.86
N ILE A 125 -14.27 6.92 6.36
CA ILE A 125 -13.40 7.98 5.82
C ILE A 125 -14.09 8.68 4.65
N LEU A 126 -14.65 7.93 3.70
CA LEU A 126 -15.32 8.52 2.54
C LEU A 126 -16.63 9.23 2.93
N GLN A 127 -17.34 8.76 3.95
CA GLN A 127 -18.54 9.43 4.46
C GLN A 127 -18.20 10.76 5.14
N ARG A 128 -17.12 10.79 5.93
CA ARG A 128 -16.72 11.96 6.70
C ARG A 128 -16.06 13.04 5.84
N TYR A 129 -15.28 12.65 4.83
CA TYR A 129 -14.45 13.53 4.00
C TYR A 129 -14.91 13.50 2.53
N GLU A 130 -16.00 14.21 2.22
CA GLU A 130 -16.60 14.19 0.88
C GLU A 130 -15.64 14.63 -0.23
N GLN A 131 -14.69 15.55 0.07
CA GLN A 131 -13.72 16.07 -0.89
C GLN A 131 -12.78 14.99 -1.45
N ILE A 132 -12.55 13.88 -0.71
CA ILE A 132 -11.70 12.79 -1.20
C ILE A 132 -12.48 11.68 -1.91
N GLN A 133 -13.82 11.67 -1.90
CA GLN A 133 -14.63 10.59 -2.48
C GLN A 133 -14.36 10.39 -3.97
N ARG A 134 -14.42 11.48 -4.76
CA ARG A 134 -14.22 11.41 -6.22
C ARG A 134 -12.79 10.97 -6.57
N PRO A 135 -11.73 11.59 -6.00
CA PRO A 135 -10.36 11.13 -6.23
C PRO A 135 -10.15 9.67 -5.78
N PHE A 136 -10.73 9.23 -4.66
CA PHE A 136 -10.61 7.85 -4.21
C PHE A 136 -11.25 6.85 -5.21
N ARG A 137 -12.46 7.15 -5.74
CA ARG A 137 -13.09 6.34 -6.80
C ARG A 137 -12.20 6.26 -8.04
N ARG A 138 -11.54 7.36 -8.41
CA ARG A 138 -10.60 7.37 -9.53
C ARG A 138 -9.43 6.42 -9.29
N LEU A 139 -8.89 6.33 -8.07
CA LEU A 139 -7.84 5.34 -7.72
C LEU A 139 -8.32 3.90 -7.89
N ILE A 140 -9.59 3.59 -7.60
CA ILE A 140 -10.15 2.26 -7.83
C ILE A 140 -10.13 1.92 -9.33
N HIS A 141 -10.58 2.84 -10.19
CA HIS A 141 -10.51 2.65 -11.64
C HIS A 141 -9.07 2.48 -12.12
N MET A 142 -8.15 3.30 -11.63
CA MET A 142 -6.73 3.18 -11.99
C MET A 142 -6.12 1.84 -11.58
N LYS A 143 -6.52 1.26 -10.44
CA LYS A 143 -6.12 -0.11 -10.05
C LYS A 143 -6.65 -1.14 -11.05
N GLN A 144 -7.91 -0.99 -11.52
CA GLN A 144 -8.48 -1.86 -12.55
C GLN A 144 -7.72 -1.72 -13.87
N ASP A 145 -7.41 -0.50 -14.30
CA ASP A 145 -6.67 -0.24 -15.55
C ASP A 145 -5.27 -0.83 -15.49
N ALA A 146 -4.56 -0.69 -14.36
CA ALA A 146 -3.24 -1.28 -14.15
C ALA A 146 -3.29 -2.81 -14.21
N ALA A 147 -4.24 -3.43 -13.50
CA ALA A 147 -4.42 -4.88 -13.51
C ALA A 147 -4.79 -5.38 -14.92
N ARG A 148 -5.68 -4.67 -15.63
CA ARG A 148 -6.04 -4.97 -17.01
C ARG A 148 -4.85 -4.91 -17.95
N ALA A 149 -4.02 -3.87 -17.84
CA ALA A 149 -2.82 -3.70 -18.66
C ALA A 149 -1.85 -4.88 -18.48
N ILE A 150 -1.62 -5.33 -17.25
CA ILE A 150 -0.78 -6.51 -16.94
C ILE A 150 -1.39 -7.77 -17.57
N CYS A 151 -2.69 -8.02 -17.40
CA CYS A 151 -3.36 -9.20 -17.96
C CYS A 151 -3.32 -9.20 -19.50
N VAL A 152 -3.54 -8.06 -20.16
CA VAL A 152 -3.41 -7.92 -21.62
C VAL A 152 -1.99 -8.23 -22.07
N GLN A 153 -0.99 -7.75 -21.36
CA GLN A 153 0.41 -8.05 -21.67
C GLN A 153 0.71 -9.54 -21.53
N LEU A 154 0.27 -10.22 -20.46
CA LEU A 154 0.44 -11.66 -20.26
C LEU A 154 -0.21 -12.45 -21.41
N ARG A 155 -1.35 -12.00 -21.93
CA ARG A 155 -1.99 -12.58 -23.11
C ARG A 155 -1.17 -12.34 -24.40
N THR A 156 -0.66 -11.14 -24.58
CA THR A 156 0.11 -10.77 -25.77
C THR A 156 1.40 -11.60 -25.91
N VAL A 157 2.04 -11.93 -24.79
CA VAL A 157 3.24 -12.78 -24.76
C VAL A 157 2.89 -14.28 -24.71
N GLY A 158 1.62 -14.66 -24.82
CA GLY A 158 1.15 -16.05 -24.91
C GLY A 158 1.12 -16.81 -23.58
N VAL A 159 1.27 -16.15 -22.45
CA VAL A 159 1.26 -16.76 -21.11
C VAL A 159 -0.16 -17.13 -20.67
N THR A 160 -1.15 -16.41 -21.14
CA THR A 160 -2.57 -16.69 -20.85
C THR A 160 -3.44 -16.64 -22.13
N GLN A 161 -4.59 -17.33 -22.09
CA GLN A 161 -5.59 -17.35 -23.16
C GLN A 161 -6.91 -16.67 -22.74
N ILE A 162 -6.91 -15.87 -21.68
CA ILE A 162 -8.11 -15.20 -21.17
C ILE A 162 -8.63 -14.22 -22.25
N ASP A 163 -9.94 -14.26 -22.51
CA ASP A 163 -10.61 -13.29 -23.38
C ASP A 163 -10.79 -11.91 -22.70
N ASP A 164 -11.29 -10.93 -23.44
CA ASP A 164 -11.45 -9.57 -22.90
C ASP A 164 -12.42 -9.52 -21.71
N ALA A 165 -13.50 -10.28 -21.74
CA ALA A 165 -14.48 -10.33 -20.66
C ALA A 165 -13.86 -10.94 -19.38
N GLY A 166 -13.09 -12.00 -19.53
CA GLY A 166 -12.34 -12.62 -18.44
C GLY A 166 -11.26 -11.70 -17.85
N ILE A 167 -10.54 -10.97 -18.71
CA ILE A 167 -9.56 -9.95 -18.26
C ILE A 167 -10.26 -8.85 -17.46
N ASP A 168 -11.41 -8.35 -17.91
CA ASP A 168 -12.13 -7.30 -17.20
C ASP A 168 -12.65 -7.78 -15.82
N MET A 169 -13.13 -9.03 -15.74
CA MET A 169 -13.54 -9.66 -14.48
C MET A 169 -12.36 -9.86 -13.53
N LEU A 170 -11.24 -10.36 -14.04
CA LEU A 170 -10.02 -10.58 -13.24
C LEU A 170 -9.45 -9.26 -12.74
N ALA A 171 -9.37 -8.23 -13.58
CA ALA A 171 -8.91 -6.91 -13.20
C ALA A 171 -9.79 -6.29 -12.11
N ARG A 172 -11.11 -6.48 -12.17
CA ARG A 172 -12.04 -6.06 -11.11
C ARG A 172 -11.80 -6.82 -9.81
N SER A 173 -11.60 -8.12 -9.86
CA SER A 173 -11.30 -8.95 -8.68
C SER A 173 -9.99 -8.55 -8.03
N ILE A 174 -8.94 -8.30 -8.82
CA ILE A 174 -7.65 -7.80 -8.33
C ILE A 174 -7.81 -6.44 -7.65
N ALA A 175 -8.51 -5.49 -8.29
CA ALA A 175 -8.73 -4.17 -7.72
C ALA A 175 -9.54 -4.21 -6.43
N LEU A 176 -10.54 -5.10 -6.34
CA LEU A 176 -11.32 -5.36 -5.13
C LEU A 176 -10.42 -5.90 -4.00
N THR A 177 -9.63 -6.95 -4.29
CA THR A 177 -8.71 -7.56 -3.34
C THR A 177 -7.71 -6.54 -2.81
N ILE A 178 -7.01 -5.81 -3.67
CA ILE A 178 -6.05 -4.78 -3.27
C ILE A 178 -6.74 -3.70 -2.41
N THR A 179 -7.95 -3.25 -2.79
CA THR A 179 -8.63 -2.15 -2.10
C THR A 179 -9.06 -2.52 -0.68
N TYR A 180 -9.51 -3.75 -0.46
CA TYR A 180 -10.06 -4.17 0.83
C TYR A 180 -9.10 -5.04 1.66
N TRP A 181 -7.89 -5.31 1.21
CA TRP A 181 -6.92 -6.18 1.88
C TRP A 181 -6.66 -5.78 3.33
N PHE A 182 -6.30 -4.52 3.57
CA PHE A 182 -6.03 -4.01 4.93
C PHE A 182 -7.27 -3.93 5.82
N ASN A 183 -8.45 -3.74 5.25
CA ASN A 183 -9.70 -3.82 5.99
C ASN A 183 -10.01 -5.27 6.37
N PHE A 184 -9.87 -6.20 5.44
CA PHE A 184 -10.10 -7.62 5.65
C PHE A 184 -9.19 -8.19 6.74
N ASP A 185 -7.88 -7.93 6.67
CA ASP A 185 -6.92 -8.37 7.69
C ASP A 185 -7.24 -7.76 9.07
N HIS A 186 -7.57 -6.48 9.11
CA HIS A 186 -7.98 -5.81 10.35
C HIS A 186 -9.24 -6.45 10.98
N LEU A 187 -10.20 -6.90 10.16
CA LEU A 187 -11.43 -7.55 10.64
C LEU A 187 -11.17 -8.98 11.14
N LEU A 188 -10.20 -9.69 10.57
CA LEU A 188 -9.83 -11.02 11.05
C LEU A 188 -9.26 -10.99 12.46
N GLY A 189 -8.50 -9.95 12.82
CA GLY A 189 -8.05 -9.72 14.20
C GLY A 189 -7.09 -10.75 14.78
N ASP A 190 -6.74 -11.79 14.02
CA ASP A 190 -6.15 -13.03 14.55
C ASP A 190 -4.63 -12.98 14.75
N ARG A 191 -3.94 -11.90 14.32
CA ARG A 191 -2.47 -11.83 14.40
C ARG A 191 -1.99 -10.41 14.70
N PRO A 192 -1.00 -10.23 15.57
CA PRO A 192 -0.04 -9.16 15.41
C PRO A 192 0.87 -9.56 14.22
N SER A 193 0.35 -9.47 12.99
CA SER A 193 1.18 -9.63 11.80
C SER A 193 2.23 -8.53 11.81
N GLN A 194 3.48 -8.90 11.60
CA GLN A 194 4.48 -7.89 11.30
C GLN A 194 4.03 -7.20 10.01
N ASP A 195 4.17 -5.90 9.93
CA ASP A 195 3.69 -5.09 8.80
C ASP A 195 4.18 -5.64 7.44
N GLU A 196 5.38 -6.24 7.41
CA GLU A 196 5.97 -6.88 6.22
C GLU A 196 5.21 -8.14 5.78
N ASP A 197 4.80 -9.01 6.73
CA ASP A 197 4.03 -10.21 6.42
C ASP A 197 2.70 -9.86 5.76
N LEU A 198 2.03 -8.81 6.25
CA LEU A 198 0.76 -8.33 5.71
C LEU A 198 0.87 -7.87 4.25
N ILE A 199 1.96 -7.19 3.90
CA ILE A 199 2.25 -6.75 2.53
C ILE A 199 2.46 -7.97 1.62
N HIS A 200 3.32 -8.90 2.03
CA HIS A 200 3.66 -10.08 1.23
C HIS A 200 2.49 -11.05 1.08
N ASP A 201 1.66 -11.23 2.10
CA ASP A 201 0.42 -12.00 2.03
C ASP A 201 -0.56 -11.39 1.03
N GLY A 202 -0.69 -10.05 1.00
CA GLY A 202 -1.51 -9.35 0.02
C GLY A 202 -1.02 -9.55 -1.42
N VAL A 203 0.30 -9.53 -1.63
CA VAL A 203 0.91 -9.84 -2.94
C VAL A 203 0.59 -11.27 -3.36
N LEU A 204 0.78 -12.26 -2.48
CA LEU A 204 0.42 -13.65 -2.77
C LEU A 204 -1.06 -13.81 -3.08
N GLN A 205 -1.94 -13.13 -2.35
CA GLN A 205 -3.37 -13.18 -2.60
C GLN A 205 -3.72 -12.69 -4.01
N VAL A 206 -3.11 -11.59 -4.47
CA VAL A 206 -3.32 -11.10 -5.85
C VAL A 206 -2.75 -12.07 -6.89
N LEU A 207 -1.55 -12.62 -6.66
CA LEU A 207 -0.93 -13.58 -7.58
C LEU A 207 -1.76 -14.88 -7.67
N SER A 208 -2.39 -15.31 -6.58
CA SER A 208 -3.27 -16.48 -6.58
C SER A 208 -4.50 -16.32 -7.47
N LEU A 209 -4.98 -15.09 -7.68
CA LEU A 209 -6.07 -14.81 -8.62
C LEU A 209 -5.63 -14.96 -10.08
N ILE A 210 -4.36 -14.65 -10.37
CA ILE A 210 -3.80 -14.71 -11.73
C ILE A 210 -3.39 -16.14 -12.08
N ALA A 211 -2.84 -16.88 -11.12
CA ALA A 211 -2.24 -18.20 -11.32
C ALA A 211 -3.10 -19.21 -12.10
N PRO A 212 -4.42 -19.38 -11.84
CA PRO A 212 -5.26 -20.33 -12.57
C PRO A 212 -5.33 -20.07 -14.08
N HIS A 213 -4.96 -18.87 -14.51
CA HIS A 213 -5.01 -18.44 -15.91
C HIS A 213 -3.68 -18.59 -16.65
N LEU A 214 -2.62 -19.08 -15.99
CA LEU A 214 -1.28 -19.22 -16.56
C LEU A 214 -1.02 -20.61 -17.23
N GLY A 215 -2.04 -21.45 -17.33
CA GLY A 215 -1.93 -22.76 -17.96
C GLY A 215 -0.82 -23.63 -17.38
N ALA A 216 0.08 -24.14 -18.22
CA ALA A 216 1.18 -25.01 -17.76
C ALA A 216 2.18 -24.34 -16.80
N MET A 217 2.27 -23.01 -16.83
CA MET A 217 3.17 -22.22 -15.96
C MET A 217 2.63 -22.01 -14.55
N GLN A 218 1.36 -22.36 -14.29
CA GLN A 218 0.69 -22.07 -13.00
C GLN A 218 1.49 -22.56 -11.80
N ARG A 219 1.97 -23.82 -11.85
CA ARG A 219 2.70 -24.43 -10.73
C ARG A 219 4.03 -23.72 -10.49
N GLU A 220 4.85 -23.59 -11.52
CA GLU A 220 6.17 -22.92 -11.42
C GLU A 220 6.03 -21.48 -10.92
N PHE A 221 5.03 -20.76 -11.41
CA PHE A 221 4.73 -19.39 -10.98
C PHE A 221 4.42 -19.33 -9.49
N MET A 222 3.51 -20.18 -8.99
CA MET A 222 3.14 -20.20 -7.58
C MET A 222 4.29 -20.70 -6.70
N ASP A 223 5.04 -21.73 -7.11
CA ASP A 223 6.21 -22.21 -6.37
C ASP A 223 7.26 -21.11 -6.20
N THR A 224 7.49 -20.33 -7.26
CA THR A 224 8.38 -19.15 -7.21
C THR A 224 7.85 -18.08 -6.28
N ALA A 225 6.58 -17.75 -6.36
CA ALA A 225 5.94 -16.76 -5.49
C ALA A 225 6.04 -17.17 -4.00
N PHE A 226 5.72 -18.42 -3.67
CA PHE A 226 5.87 -18.95 -2.31
C PHE A 226 7.33 -18.99 -1.84
N ALA A 227 8.29 -19.30 -2.73
CA ALA A 227 9.70 -19.28 -2.38
C ALA A 227 10.19 -17.86 -2.03
N ILE A 228 9.75 -16.85 -2.79
CA ILE A 228 10.06 -15.43 -2.50
C ILE A 228 9.45 -15.03 -1.14
N HIS A 229 8.18 -15.28 -0.94
CA HIS A 229 7.47 -15.00 0.31
C HIS A 229 8.15 -15.65 1.52
N SER A 230 8.48 -16.95 1.43
CA SER A 230 9.14 -17.69 2.52
C SER A 230 10.53 -17.17 2.86
N ARG A 231 11.26 -16.61 1.90
CA ARG A 231 12.58 -16.01 2.13
C ARG A 231 12.48 -14.66 2.81
N LEU A 232 11.53 -13.84 2.41
CA LEU A 232 11.32 -12.50 2.96
C LEU A 232 10.76 -12.60 4.40
N GLY A 233 9.75 -13.43 4.65
CA GLY A 233 9.20 -13.64 6.01
C GLY A 233 10.17 -14.29 7.01
N ARG A 234 11.20 -15.04 6.56
CA ARG A 234 12.24 -15.61 7.43
C ARG A 234 13.36 -14.62 7.75
N ALA A 235 13.57 -13.62 6.92
CA ALA A 235 14.62 -12.61 7.16
C ALA A 235 14.32 -11.72 8.36
N THR A 236 13.07 -11.67 8.84
CA THR A 236 12.60 -10.82 9.92
C THR A 236 12.56 -11.50 11.30
N VAL A 237 12.79 -12.84 11.39
CA VAL A 237 12.82 -13.54 12.69
C VAL A 237 14.25 -13.50 13.23
N PRO A 238 14.57 -12.67 14.25
CA PRO A 238 15.86 -12.74 14.94
C PRO A 238 15.95 -14.12 15.61
N ALA A 239 17.06 -14.84 15.35
CA ALA A 239 17.32 -16.14 15.96
C ALA A 239 17.16 -16.03 17.48
N THR A 240 16.09 -16.62 18.03
CA THR A 240 15.89 -16.73 19.48
C THR A 240 17.04 -17.53 20.05
N ARG A 241 17.94 -16.86 20.81
CA ARG A 241 18.98 -17.55 21.59
C ARG A 241 18.32 -18.60 22.48
N PRO A 242 18.80 -19.86 22.48
CA PRO A 242 18.28 -20.86 23.40
C PRO A 242 18.51 -20.37 24.83
N ARG A 243 17.44 -20.30 25.62
CA ARG A 243 17.54 -20.04 27.06
C ARG A 243 18.42 -21.13 27.68
N GLY A 244 19.63 -20.73 28.04
CA GLY A 244 20.55 -21.58 28.79
C GLY A 244 19.88 -22.05 30.07
N GLY A 245 19.71 -23.37 30.18
CA GLY A 245 19.28 -24.00 31.40
C GLY A 245 20.27 -23.71 32.53
N ARG A 246 19.78 -23.09 33.57
CA ARG A 246 20.48 -23.11 34.86
C ARG A 246 20.16 -24.45 35.54
N LYS A 247 21.25 -25.20 35.80
CA LYS A 247 21.28 -26.25 36.78
C LYS A 247 21.19 -25.67 38.20
#